data_ad73b562ef4e8c378a46e9babcffc094
#
_entry.id   ad73b562ef4e8c378a46e9babcffc094
#
_cell.length_a   1.000
_cell.length_b   1.000
_cell.length_c   1.000
_cell.angle_alpha   90.00
_cell.angle_beta   90.00
_cell.angle_gamma   90.00
#
_symmetry.space_group_name_H-M   'P 1'
#
loop_
_entity.id
_entity.type
_entity.pdbx_description
1 polymer ?
#
loop_
_entity_poly.entity_id
_entity_poly.type
_entity_poly.pdbx_seq_one_letter_code
_entity_poly.pdbx_strand_id
1 'polypeptide(L)'
;MQLKFDWLIVLENLRRGIMVTDVNLEPPLGPRILYVNRAWLKMTGYGRDELANKTPRMLQGKHTDRAVVRSLRTALQARRTFHAQTWNYRKNGEPFVMNWYCYPIYGERGKPIYYVAEQEDVTELETLRMKQRLLLNPGDPESTQFFAVLKEYRESRRQAV
;
A
#
# COMPACT_ATOMS: atom_id res chain seq x y z
N MET A 1 -22.36 19.00 -24.13
CA MET A 1 -21.30 19.80 -23.43
C MET A 1 -20.19 18.83 -23.01
N GLN A 2 -19.06 18.82 -23.73
CA GLN A 2 -17.92 17.93 -23.38
C GLN A 2 -17.15 18.64 -22.28
N LEU A 3 -17.33 18.18 -21.04
CA LEU A 3 -16.54 18.67 -19.91
C LEU A 3 -15.09 18.25 -20.15
N LYS A 4 -14.19 19.20 -20.39
CA LYS A 4 -12.74 18.97 -20.34
C LYS A 4 -12.35 18.79 -18.87
N PHE A 5 -12.35 17.56 -18.44
CA PHE A 5 -11.95 17.19 -17.08
C PHE A 5 -10.45 16.86 -17.06
N ASP A 6 -9.69 17.58 -16.26
CA ASP A 6 -8.29 17.21 -16.02
C ASP A 6 -8.22 16.20 -14.85
N TRP A 7 -8.21 14.93 -15.21
CA TRP A 7 -8.18 13.82 -14.25
C TRP A 7 -6.93 13.85 -13.38
N LEU A 8 -5.81 14.37 -13.87
CA LEU A 8 -4.58 14.46 -13.08
C LEU A 8 -4.74 15.45 -11.93
N ILE A 9 -5.38 16.60 -12.16
CA ILE A 9 -5.71 17.56 -11.10
C ILE A 9 -6.60 16.90 -10.05
N VAL A 10 -7.61 16.13 -10.46
CA VAL A 10 -8.49 15.42 -9.52
C VAL A 10 -7.69 14.43 -8.68
N LEU A 11 -6.91 13.55 -9.30
CA LEU A 11 -6.12 12.54 -8.61
C LEU A 11 -5.10 13.15 -7.65
N GLU A 12 -4.43 14.26 -8.04
CA GLU A 12 -3.46 14.96 -7.19
C GLU A 12 -4.07 15.57 -5.92
N ASN A 13 -5.37 15.88 -5.92
CA ASN A 13 -6.05 16.50 -4.78
C ASN A 13 -6.83 15.48 -3.91
N LEU A 14 -6.82 14.19 -4.25
CA LEU A 14 -7.40 13.17 -3.39
C LEU A 14 -6.57 13.01 -2.11
N ARG A 15 -7.26 12.80 -0.98
CA ARG A 15 -6.62 12.62 0.34
C ARG A 15 -5.95 11.26 0.49
N ARG A 16 -6.50 10.23 -0.14
CA ARG A 16 -5.92 8.89 -0.15
C ARG A 16 -4.78 8.79 -1.16
N GLY A 17 -3.81 7.97 -0.86
CA GLY A 17 -2.74 7.63 -1.80
C GLY A 17 -3.31 6.90 -3.01
N ILE A 18 -3.10 7.44 -4.20
CA ILE A 18 -3.47 6.80 -5.46
C ILE A 18 -2.20 6.34 -6.16
N MET A 19 -2.21 5.08 -6.60
CA MET A 19 -1.16 4.52 -7.42
C MET A 19 -1.77 3.84 -8.64
N VAL A 20 -1.23 4.11 -9.81
CA VAL A 20 -1.59 3.46 -11.07
C VAL A 20 -0.41 2.63 -11.54
N THR A 21 -0.66 1.38 -11.93
CA THR A 21 0.36 0.49 -12.50
C THR A 21 -0.07 -0.04 -13.86
N ASP A 22 0.90 -0.57 -14.61
CA ASP A 22 0.61 -1.43 -15.74
C ASP A 22 -0.03 -2.76 -15.30
N VAL A 23 -0.42 -3.59 -16.26
CA VAL A 23 -1.09 -4.87 -16.03
C VAL A 23 -0.16 -6.07 -16.03
N ASN A 24 1.15 -5.84 -16.12
CA ASN A 24 2.13 -6.93 -16.11
C ASN A 24 2.28 -7.47 -14.68
N LEU A 25 1.79 -8.68 -14.42
CA LEU A 25 1.91 -9.34 -13.11
C LEU A 25 3.13 -10.27 -13.01
N GLU A 26 3.93 -10.40 -14.08
CA GLU A 26 5.04 -11.35 -14.11
C GLU A 26 6.29 -10.81 -13.42
N PRO A 27 6.84 -11.56 -12.43
CA PRO A 27 8.12 -11.24 -11.82
C PRO A 27 9.27 -11.36 -12.86
N PRO A 28 10.35 -10.59 -12.69
CA PRO A 28 10.55 -9.55 -11.69
C PRO A 28 10.04 -8.18 -12.13
N LEU A 29 9.54 -8.05 -13.35
CA LEU A 29 9.37 -6.78 -14.06
C LEU A 29 8.12 -5.98 -13.65
N GLY A 30 7.07 -6.61 -13.17
CA GLY A 30 5.83 -5.90 -12.96
C GLY A 30 5.06 -6.27 -11.69
N PRO A 31 3.94 -5.60 -11.48
CA PRO A 31 3.43 -4.43 -12.23
C PRO A 31 4.29 -3.18 -11.98
N ARG A 32 4.53 -2.37 -13.01
CA ARG A 32 5.32 -1.14 -12.88
C ARG A 32 4.44 0.03 -12.45
N ILE A 33 4.97 0.87 -11.57
CA ILE A 33 4.31 2.11 -11.18
C ILE A 33 4.38 3.10 -12.36
N LEU A 34 3.21 3.57 -12.80
CA LEU A 34 3.07 4.55 -13.88
C LEU A 34 2.77 5.93 -13.33
N TYR A 35 2.02 6.00 -12.22
CA TYR A 35 1.62 7.24 -11.60
C TYR A 35 1.37 7.03 -10.10
N VAL A 36 1.68 8.06 -9.32
CA VAL A 36 1.23 8.21 -7.93
C VAL A 36 0.85 9.67 -7.68
N ASN A 37 -0.13 9.90 -6.80
CA ASN A 37 -0.50 11.26 -6.41
C ASN A 37 0.34 11.78 -5.22
N ARG A 38 0.16 13.06 -4.90
CA ARG A 38 0.86 13.73 -3.78
C ARG A 38 0.64 13.03 -2.44
N ALA A 39 -0.58 12.56 -2.18
CA ALA A 39 -0.90 11.87 -0.92
C ALA A 39 -0.09 10.57 -0.77
N TRP A 40 0.11 9.82 -1.85
CA TRP A 40 0.96 8.63 -1.86
C TRP A 40 2.43 8.96 -1.55
N LEU A 41 2.98 10.00 -2.18
CA LEU A 41 4.37 10.42 -1.93
C LEU A 41 4.56 10.82 -0.47
N LYS A 42 3.61 11.60 0.09
CA LYS A 42 3.64 12.00 1.49
C LYS A 42 3.56 10.80 2.44
N MET A 43 2.70 9.83 2.14
CA MET A 43 2.51 8.63 2.96
C MET A 43 3.75 7.73 2.97
N THR A 44 4.41 7.56 1.83
CA THR A 44 5.51 6.60 1.69
C THR A 44 6.91 7.20 1.86
N GLY A 45 7.03 8.53 1.70
CA GLY A 45 8.30 9.25 1.78
C GLY A 45 9.20 9.12 0.56
N TYR A 46 8.74 8.52 -0.53
CA TYR A 46 9.47 8.47 -1.80
C TYR A 46 9.25 9.73 -2.62
N GLY A 47 10.27 10.14 -3.39
CA GLY A 47 10.18 11.16 -4.42
C GLY A 47 9.63 10.59 -5.73
N ARG A 48 9.01 11.43 -6.55
CA ARG A 48 8.43 11.02 -7.83
C ARG A 48 9.49 10.53 -8.84
N ASP A 49 10.66 11.13 -8.81
CA ASP A 49 11.84 10.78 -9.59
C ASP A 49 12.43 9.41 -9.25
N GLU A 50 12.16 8.90 -8.05
CA GLU A 50 12.64 7.60 -7.59
C GLU A 50 11.77 6.42 -8.06
N LEU A 51 10.63 6.70 -8.71
CA LEU A 51 9.63 5.68 -9.05
C LEU A 51 9.83 5.08 -10.44
N ALA A 52 10.72 5.63 -11.25
CA ALA A 52 11.01 5.13 -12.59
C ALA A 52 11.37 3.63 -12.55
N ASN A 53 10.63 2.82 -13.30
CA ASN A 53 10.77 1.34 -13.35
C ASN A 53 10.61 0.61 -12.00
N LYS A 54 10.06 1.27 -10.99
CA LYS A 54 9.75 0.62 -9.70
C LYS A 54 8.41 -0.12 -9.74
N THR A 55 8.28 -1.07 -8.84
CA THR A 55 7.05 -1.83 -8.61
C THR A 55 6.56 -1.58 -7.19
N PRO A 56 5.27 -1.82 -6.88
CA PRO A 56 4.74 -1.69 -5.52
C PRO A 56 5.46 -2.55 -4.47
N ARG A 57 6.23 -3.55 -4.92
CA ARG A 57 7.05 -4.41 -4.05
C ARG A 57 8.10 -3.63 -3.25
N MET A 58 8.48 -2.41 -3.69
CA MET A 58 9.40 -1.54 -2.97
C MET A 58 8.92 -1.17 -1.56
N LEU A 59 7.61 -1.25 -1.31
CA LEU A 59 7.02 -1.02 0.01
C LEU A 59 6.99 -2.28 0.88
N GLN A 60 7.33 -3.46 0.35
CA GLN A 60 7.30 -4.71 1.11
C GLN A 60 8.55 -4.86 1.97
N GLY A 61 8.40 -5.51 3.12
CA GLY A 61 9.50 -5.77 4.03
C GLY A 61 9.24 -6.99 4.92
N LYS A 62 9.96 -7.07 6.03
CA LYS A 62 10.02 -8.24 6.93
C LYS A 62 8.64 -8.73 7.39
N HIS A 63 7.75 -7.82 7.76
CA HIS A 63 6.44 -8.16 8.33
C HIS A 63 5.29 -8.06 7.30
N THR A 64 5.60 -7.82 6.03
CA THR A 64 4.57 -7.85 4.97
C THR A 64 4.01 -9.26 4.84
N ASP A 65 2.71 -9.41 4.97
CA ASP A 65 2.04 -10.71 4.86
C ASP A 65 2.11 -11.24 3.42
N ARG A 66 2.87 -12.31 3.24
CA ARG A 66 3.05 -12.95 1.92
C ARG A 66 1.79 -13.65 1.42
N ALA A 67 0.89 -14.08 2.31
CA ALA A 67 -0.39 -14.64 1.90
C ALA A 67 -1.29 -13.55 1.30
N VAL A 68 -1.32 -12.37 1.90
CA VAL A 68 -2.02 -11.20 1.36
C VAL A 68 -1.48 -10.82 -0.03
N VAL A 69 -0.16 -10.79 -0.20
CA VAL A 69 0.47 -10.48 -1.50
C VAL A 69 0.11 -11.53 -2.57
N ARG A 70 0.09 -12.83 -2.21
CA ARG A 70 -0.35 -13.89 -3.15
C ARG A 70 -1.83 -13.75 -3.50
N SER A 71 -2.69 -13.47 -2.52
CA SER A 71 -4.13 -13.26 -2.74
C SER A 71 -4.41 -12.07 -3.65
N LEU A 72 -3.65 -10.97 -3.52
CA LEU A 72 -3.70 -9.85 -4.45
C LEU A 72 -3.45 -10.33 -5.90
N ARG A 73 -2.33 -11.03 -6.12
CA ARG A 73 -1.99 -11.54 -7.46
C ARG A 73 -3.11 -12.40 -8.03
N THR A 74 -3.64 -13.35 -7.26
CA THR A 74 -4.74 -14.22 -7.67
C THR A 74 -6.00 -13.42 -8.02
N ALA A 75 -6.36 -12.41 -7.23
CA ALA A 75 -7.52 -11.57 -7.51
C ALA A 75 -7.34 -10.78 -8.82
N LEU A 76 -6.16 -10.18 -9.05
CA LEU A 76 -5.88 -9.41 -10.26
C LEU A 76 -5.82 -10.30 -11.51
N GLN A 77 -5.26 -11.51 -11.43
CA GLN A 77 -5.29 -12.49 -12.51
C GLN A 77 -6.73 -12.90 -12.85
N ALA A 78 -7.60 -13.00 -11.84
CA ALA A 78 -9.02 -13.25 -12.01
C ALA A 78 -9.84 -11.98 -12.35
N ARG A 79 -9.17 -10.84 -12.62
CA ARG A 79 -9.79 -9.56 -12.96
C ARG A 79 -10.80 -9.06 -11.91
N ARG A 80 -10.52 -9.35 -10.63
CA ARG A 80 -11.36 -8.96 -9.51
C ARG A 80 -10.72 -7.81 -8.74
N THR A 81 -11.57 -6.97 -8.14
CA THR A 81 -11.15 -6.02 -7.11
C THR A 81 -10.58 -6.76 -5.91
N PHE A 82 -9.58 -6.19 -5.29
CA PHE A 82 -8.94 -6.72 -4.10
C PHE A 82 -8.97 -5.68 -2.97
N HIS A 83 -9.12 -6.14 -1.74
CA HIS A 83 -9.02 -5.33 -0.54
C HIS A 83 -8.26 -6.09 0.54
N ALA A 84 -7.32 -5.43 1.20
CA ALA A 84 -6.60 -6.00 2.35
C ALA A 84 -5.91 -4.95 3.19
N GLN A 85 -5.37 -5.41 4.33
CA GLN A 85 -4.42 -4.70 5.16
C GLN A 85 -3.16 -5.55 5.33
N THR A 86 -1.99 -4.90 5.34
CA THR A 86 -0.72 -5.53 5.74
C THR A 86 0.32 -4.48 6.11
N TRP A 87 1.38 -4.92 6.79
CA TRP A 87 2.55 -4.10 7.02
C TRP A 87 3.28 -3.77 5.72
N ASN A 88 3.59 -2.51 5.54
CA ASN A 88 4.46 -1.97 4.51
C ASN A 88 5.52 -1.09 5.15
N TYR A 89 6.46 -0.57 4.35
CA TYR A 89 7.58 0.21 4.83
C TYR A 89 7.74 1.47 4.01
N ARG A 90 7.91 2.60 4.71
CA ARG A 90 8.27 3.87 4.10
C ARG A 90 9.73 3.82 3.61
N LYS A 91 10.12 4.80 2.83
CA LYS A 91 11.52 4.95 2.36
C LYS A 91 12.55 4.95 3.50
N ASN A 92 12.22 5.53 4.65
CA ASN A 92 13.10 5.57 5.83
C ASN A 92 13.12 4.26 6.64
N GLY A 93 12.44 3.21 6.17
CA GLY A 93 12.34 1.91 6.83
C GLY A 93 11.25 1.83 7.91
N GLU A 94 10.51 2.90 8.17
CA GLU A 94 9.42 2.90 9.14
C GLU A 94 8.28 1.97 8.69
N PRO A 95 7.89 0.99 9.53
CA PRO A 95 6.74 0.14 9.23
C PRO A 95 5.45 0.94 9.44
N PHE A 96 4.49 0.72 8.55
CA PHE A 96 3.13 1.23 8.66
C PHE A 96 2.12 0.21 8.17
N VAL A 97 0.93 0.23 8.72
CA VAL A 97 -0.19 -0.61 8.26
C VAL A 97 -0.89 0.08 7.12
N MET A 98 -0.79 -0.51 5.95
CA MET A 98 -1.48 -0.03 4.76
C MET A 98 -2.79 -0.78 4.58
N ASN A 99 -3.89 -0.03 4.52
CA ASN A 99 -5.18 -0.50 4.04
C ASN A 99 -5.34 -0.07 2.59
N TRP A 100 -5.67 -1.00 1.68
CA TRP A 100 -5.81 -0.62 0.28
C TRP A 100 -6.85 -1.44 -0.48
N TYR A 101 -7.44 -0.79 -1.46
CA TYR A 101 -8.20 -1.41 -2.54
C TYR A 101 -7.39 -1.38 -3.82
N CYS A 102 -7.55 -2.41 -4.66
CA CYS A 102 -6.93 -2.47 -5.98
C CYS A 102 -7.98 -2.87 -7.02
N TYR A 103 -8.09 -2.08 -8.07
CA TYR A 103 -9.12 -2.21 -9.10
C TYR A 103 -8.50 -2.41 -10.47
N PRO A 104 -8.97 -3.38 -11.28
CA PRO A 104 -8.68 -3.41 -12.69
C PRO A 104 -9.45 -2.30 -13.41
N ILE A 105 -8.77 -1.51 -14.25
CA ILE A 105 -9.36 -0.53 -15.13
C ILE A 105 -9.38 -1.10 -16.54
N TYR A 106 -10.53 -1.12 -17.17
CA TYR A 106 -10.73 -1.77 -18.45
C TYR A 106 -10.71 -0.77 -19.60
N GLY A 107 -10.06 -1.16 -20.70
CA GLY A 107 -10.15 -0.46 -21.98
C GLY A 107 -11.39 -0.89 -22.78
N GLU A 108 -11.56 -0.30 -23.96
CA GLU A 108 -12.72 -0.50 -24.84
C GLU A 108 -12.95 -1.98 -25.23
N ARG A 109 -11.93 -2.82 -25.23
CA ARG A 109 -12.02 -4.25 -25.58
C ARG A 109 -12.29 -5.16 -24.36
N GLY A 110 -12.69 -4.60 -23.22
CA GLY A 110 -12.98 -5.36 -22.01
C GLY A 110 -11.75 -6.06 -21.40
N LYS A 111 -10.53 -5.66 -21.76
CA LYS A 111 -9.29 -6.11 -21.15
C LYS A 111 -8.78 -5.09 -20.15
N PRO A 112 -8.23 -5.50 -19.00
CA PRO A 112 -7.55 -4.57 -18.09
C PRO A 112 -6.41 -3.86 -18.83
N ILE A 113 -6.34 -2.54 -18.67
CA ILE A 113 -5.26 -1.71 -19.21
C ILE A 113 -4.39 -1.10 -18.09
N TYR A 114 -4.95 -0.95 -16.88
CA TYR A 114 -4.26 -0.51 -15.68
C TYR A 114 -4.81 -1.23 -14.45
N TYR A 115 -4.01 -1.23 -13.38
CA TYR A 115 -4.51 -1.42 -12.01
C TYR A 115 -4.41 -0.09 -11.28
N VAL A 116 -5.48 0.28 -10.57
CA VAL A 116 -5.49 1.46 -9.69
C VAL A 116 -5.59 0.99 -8.25
N ALA A 117 -4.68 1.44 -7.42
CA ALA A 117 -4.71 1.18 -5.98
C ALA A 117 -5.03 2.48 -5.22
N GLU A 118 -6.05 2.41 -4.38
CA GLU A 118 -6.41 3.43 -3.40
C GLU A 118 -5.89 2.98 -2.04
N GLN A 119 -5.03 3.77 -1.41
CA GLN A 119 -4.21 3.36 -0.26
C GLN A 119 -4.31 4.37 0.88
N GLU A 120 -4.32 3.87 2.09
CA GLU A 120 -4.40 4.66 3.32
C GLU A 120 -3.49 4.06 4.41
N ASP A 121 -2.79 4.93 5.13
CA ASP A 121 -2.08 4.55 6.35
C ASP A 121 -3.07 4.51 7.51
N VAL A 122 -3.28 3.33 8.05
CA VAL A 122 -4.20 3.10 9.18
C VAL A 122 -3.46 2.71 10.47
N THR A 123 -2.15 2.97 10.54
CA THR A 123 -1.31 2.57 11.69
C THR A 123 -1.81 3.17 13.00
N GLU A 124 -2.22 4.42 13.00
CA GLU A 124 -2.75 5.08 14.20
C GLU A 124 -4.07 4.44 14.64
N LEU A 125 -4.98 4.20 13.72
CA LEU A 125 -6.25 3.53 13.99
C LEU A 125 -6.03 2.12 14.53
N GLU A 126 -5.16 1.34 13.90
CA GLU A 126 -4.84 -0.01 14.36
C GLU A 126 -4.12 0.00 15.72
N THR A 127 -3.27 0.99 15.98
CA THR A 127 -2.65 1.17 17.30
C THR A 127 -3.71 1.37 18.40
N LEU A 128 -4.73 2.16 18.15
CA LEU A 128 -5.83 2.37 19.10
C LEU A 128 -6.64 1.10 19.31
N ARG A 129 -6.95 0.38 18.23
CA ARG A 129 -7.65 -0.93 18.30
C ARG A 129 -6.88 -1.94 19.11
N MET A 130 -5.58 -2.07 18.88
CA MET A 130 -4.72 -3.03 19.59
C MET A 130 -4.57 -2.66 21.06
N LYS A 131 -4.49 -1.37 21.41
CA LYS A 131 -4.51 -0.92 22.81
C LYS A 131 -5.82 -1.28 23.50
N GLN A 132 -6.97 -1.06 22.85
CA GLN A 132 -8.28 -1.42 23.39
C GLN A 132 -8.39 -2.96 23.62
N ARG A 133 -7.90 -3.77 22.68
CA ARG A 133 -7.86 -5.24 22.82
C ARG A 133 -7.03 -5.68 24.01
N LEU A 134 -5.85 -5.06 24.24
CA LEU A 134 -5.01 -5.37 25.42
C LEU A 134 -5.67 -4.98 26.75
N LEU A 135 -6.49 -3.94 26.78
CA LEU A 135 -7.27 -3.59 27.97
C LEU A 135 -8.32 -4.64 28.31
N LEU A 136 -8.92 -5.26 27.28
CA LEU A 136 -9.93 -6.30 27.45
C LEU A 136 -9.30 -7.70 27.65
N ASN A 137 -8.15 -7.95 27.04
CA ASN A 137 -7.40 -9.20 27.10
C ASN A 137 -5.88 -8.90 27.12
N PRO A 138 -5.26 -8.79 28.29
CA PRO A 138 -3.83 -8.44 28.41
C PRO A 138 -2.85 -9.42 27.72
N GLY A 139 -3.32 -10.63 27.39
CA GLY A 139 -2.55 -11.67 26.67
C GLY A 139 -2.86 -11.76 25.18
N ASP A 140 -3.61 -10.80 24.58
CA ASP A 140 -4.01 -10.87 23.18
C ASP A 140 -2.79 -11.00 22.24
N PRO A 141 -2.65 -12.15 21.52
CA PRO A 141 -1.42 -12.42 20.75
C PRO A 141 -1.29 -11.49 19.53
N GLU A 142 -2.39 -11.08 18.92
CA GLU A 142 -2.38 -10.18 17.76
C GLU A 142 -1.88 -8.79 18.14
N SER A 143 -2.36 -8.27 19.28
CA SER A 143 -1.90 -6.98 19.82
C SER A 143 -0.43 -7.05 20.24
N THR A 144 -0.01 -8.16 20.86
CA THR A 144 1.39 -8.38 21.25
C THR A 144 2.30 -8.36 20.02
N GLN A 145 1.92 -9.08 18.97
CA GLN A 145 2.66 -9.11 17.70
C GLN A 145 2.70 -7.73 17.03
N PHE A 146 1.59 -7.02 17.00
CA PHE A 146 1.52 -5.68 16.44
C PHE A 146 2.52 -4.72 17.10
N PHE A 147 2.53 -4.66 18.44
CA PHE A 147 3.45 -3.78 19.16
C PHE A 147 4.91 -4.23 19.09
N ALA A 148 5.18 -5.52 18.89
CA ALA A 148 6.52 -6.03 18.66
C ALA A 148 7.14 -5.46 17.37
N VAL A 149 6.37 -5.34 16.27
CA VAL A 149 6.83 -4.73 15.01
C VAL A 149 7.25 -3.28 15.23
N LEU A 150 6.41 -2.50 15.91
CA LEU A 150 6.72 -1.09 16.18
C LEU A 150 7.90 -0.91 17.12
N LYS A 151 8.06 -1.81 18.11
CA LYS A 151 9.18 -1.81 19.06
C LYS A 151 10.49 -2.12 18.32
N GLU A 152 10.52 -3.17 17.51
CA GLU A 152 11.69 -3.56 16.72
C GLU A 152 12.24 -2.39 15.89
N TYR A 153 11.35 -1.66 15.20
CA TYR A 153 11.76 -0.50 14.45
C TYR A 153 12.39 0.60 15.32
N ARG A 154 11.79 0.91 16.48
CA ARG A 154 12.31 1.93 17.39
C ARG A 154 13.68 1.55 17.94
N GLU A 155 13.91 0.29 18.26
CA GLU A 155 15.18 -0.23 18.75
C GLU A 155 16.27 -0.17 17.67
N SER A 156 15.96 -0.56 16.43
CA SER A 156 16.89 -0.48 15.31
C SER A 156 17.36 0.96 15.03
N ARG A 157 16.47 1.93 15.20
CA ARG A 157 16.80 3.35 15.03
C ARG A 157 17.70 3.90 16.13
N ARG A 158 17.58 3.40 17.36
CA ARG A 158 18.45 3.78 18.49
C ARG A 158 19.88 3.24 18.34
N GLN A 159 20.05 2.10 17.69
CA GLN A 159 21.36 1.50 17.44
C GLN A 159 22.09 2.12 16.25
N ALA A 160 21.41 2.84 15.39
CA ALA A 160 21.96 3.48 14.19
C ALA A 160 22.44 4.92 14.42
N VAL A 161 22.34 5.43 15.66
CA VAL A 161 22.82 6.74 16.12
C VAL A 161 24.03 6.53 17.03
#